data_d9e04cc2c20a05d9e1c16dd215cd8ba9
#
_entry.id   d9e04cc2c20a05d9e1c16dd215cd8ba9
#
_cell.length_a   1.000
_cell.length_b   1.000
_cell.length_c   1.000
_cell.angle_alpha   90.00
_cell.angle_beta   90.00
_cell.angle_gamma   90.00
#
_symmetry.space_group_name_H-M   'P 1'
#
loop_
_entity.id
_entity.type
_entity.pdbx_description
1 polymer ?
#
loop_
_entity_poly.entity_id
_entity_poly.type
_entity_poly.pdbx_seq_one_letter_code
_entity_poly.pdbx_strand_id
1 'polypeptide(L)'
;MDFLEIDALVSGIIYSSETAKQDLGRRFAAYLGLTPGKSGSDGGIDGYAKINHDIIYFQSKLSQNILDASYTADLIGNMMIHEANIGIMLAGAGYTDGFRSRLNKGIQSKQINTQLKIHLLSLEDVFGETEIFIKATQDLPLLRNLSNGAWAKYK
;
A
#
# COMPACT_ATOMS: atom_id res chain seq x y z
N MET A 1 -19.66 6.83 -1.44
CA MET A 1 -19.80 5.98 -0.24
C MET A 1 -19.82 6.89 0.98
N ASP A 2 -20.80 6.76 1.85
CA ASP A 2 -20.87 7.62 3.02
C ASP A 2 -19.95 7.12 4.16
N PHE A 3 -19.81 7.93 5.20
CA PHE A 3 -18.94 7.65 6.31
C PHE A 3 -19.26 6.31 7.02
N LEU A 4 -20.55 6.01 7.19
CA LEU A 4 -20.95 4.76 7.86
C LEU A 4 -20.63 3.53 7.03
N GLU A 5 -20.78 3.62 5.72
CA GLU A 5 -20.42 2.53 4.81
C GLU A 5 -18.90 2.30 4.83
N ILE A 6 -18.11 3.37 4.80
CA ILE A 6 -16.67 3.28 4.86
C ILE A 6 -16.24 2.65 6.17
N ASP A 7 -16.77 3.11 7.28
CA ASP A 7 -16.44 2.59 8.61
C ASP A 7 -16.74 1.09 8.72
N ALA A 8 -17.91 0.67 8.20
CA ALA A 8 -18.29 -0.74 8.19
C ALA A 8 -17.33 -1.60 7.35
N LEU A 9 -16.93 -1.11 6.18
CA LEU A 9 -15.98 -1.82 5.32
C LEU A 9 -14.60 -1.94 5.96
N VAL A 10 -14.10 -0.84 6.52
CA VAL A 10 -12.80 -0.83 7.20
C VAL A 10 -12.81 -1.81 8.36
N SER A 11 -13.84 -1.77 9.21
CA SER A 11 -13.99 -2.69 10.34
C SER A 11 -14.03 -4.14 9.88
N GLY A 12 -14.78 -4.44 8.83
CA GLY A 12 -14.86 -5.79 8.28
C GLY A 12 -13.50 -6.32 7.83
N ILE A 13 -12.69 -5.46 7.25
CA ILE A 13 -11.37 -5.83 6.76
C ILE A 13 -10.36 -6.03 7.90
N ILE A 14 -10.24 -5.05 8.79
CA ILE A 14 -9.19 -5.09 9.82
C ILE A 14 -9.42 -6.19 10.86
N TYR A 15 -10.65 -6.66 11.01
CA TYR A 15 -11.00 -7.77 11.90
C TYR A 15 -11.11 -9.11 11.17
N SER A 16 -10.81 -9.17 9.89
CA SER A 16 -10.80 -10.42 9.14
C SER A 16 -9.56 -11.27 9.43
N SER A 17 -9.53 -12.51 8.93
CA SER A 17 -8.40 -13.41 9.13
C SER A 17 -7.14 -12.92 8.42
N GLU A 18 -5.98 -13.41 8.85
CA GLU A 18 -4.71 -13.09 8.18
C GLU A 18 -4.70 -13.55 6.73
N THR A 19 -5.29 -14.72 6.45
CA THR A 19 -5.40 -15.23 5.07
C THR A 19 -6.24 -14.29 4.21
N ALA A 20 -7.37 -13.81 4.73
CA ALA A 20 -8.22 -12.85 4.03
C ALA A 20 -7.49 -11.53 3.77
N LYS A 21 -6.73 -11.05 4.75
CA LYS A 21 -5.95 -9.81 4.61
C LYS A 21 -4.86 -9.94 3.56
N GLN A 22 -4.19 -11.07 3.47
CA GLN A 22 -3.18 -11.32 2.45
C GLN A 22 -3.81 -11.32 1.04
N ASP A 23 -4.94 -11.97 0.88
CA ASP A 23 -5.67 -11.97 -0.38
C ASP A 23 -6.15 -10.57 -0.75
N LEU A 24 -6.68 -9.82 0.23
CA LEU A 24 -7.09 -8.45 0.02
C LEU A 24 -5.92 -7.54 -0.38
N GLY A 25 -4.74 -7.72 0.22
CA GLY A 25 -3.56 -6.97 -0.16
C GLY A 25 -3.23 -7.12 -1.64
N ARG A 26 -3.24 -8.35 -2.14
CA ARG A 26 -3.03 -8.62 -3.55
C ARG A 26 -4.12 -8.01 -4.43
N ARG A 27 -5.36 -8.07 -3.95
CA ARG A 27 -6.50 -7.52 -4.66
C ARG A 27 -6.45 -6.00 -4.74
N PHE A 28 -6.02 -5.34 -3.67
CA PHE A 28 -5.78 -3.89 -3.70
C PHE A 28 -4.66 -3.53 -4.66
N ALA A 29 -3.60 -4.33 -4.73
CA ALA A 29 -2.54 -4.11 -5.72
C ALA A 29 -3.11 -4.13 -7.15
N ALA A 30 -3.91 -5.13 -7.47
CA ALA A 30 -4.55 -5.21 -8.79
C ALA A 30 -5.47 -4.00 -9.05
N TYR A 31 -6.26 -3.61 -8.06
CA TYR A 31 -7.13 -2.44 -8.16
C TYR A 31 -6.32 -1.17 -8.48
N LEU A 32 -5.16 -1.01 -7.86
CA LEU A 32 -4.28 0.14 -8.07
C LEU A 32 -3.53 0.09 -9.41
N GLY A 33 -3.81 -0.87 -10.27
CA GLY A 33 -3.17 -1.01 -11.56
C GLY A 33 -1.84 -1.74 -11.54
N LEU A 34 -1.48 -2.32 -10.40
CA LEU A 34 -0.21 -3.01 -10.22
C LEU A 34 -0.34 -4.50 -10.52
N THR A 35 0.80 -5.17 -10.66
CA THR A 35 0.84 -6.63 -10.73
C THR A 35 0.87 -7.17 -9.30
N PRO A 36 -0.12 -7.97 -8.90
CA PRO A 36 -0.11 -8.55 -7.54
C PRO A 36 1.13 -9.42 -7.31
N GLY A 37 1.66 -9.37 -6.10
CA GLY A 37 2.70 -10.28 -5.67
C GLY A 37 2.18 -11.72 -5.58
N LYS A 38 3.08 -12.66 -5.32
CA LYS A 38 2.68 -14.06 -5.19
C LYS A 38 1.80 -14.25 -3.95
N SER A 39 0.87 -15.19 -4.02
CA SER A 39 0.11 -15.55 -2.83
C SER A 39 1.03 -16.25 -1.82
N GLY A 40 0.82 -15.94 -0.53
CA GLY A 40 1.66 -16.43 0.55
C GLY A 40 2.60 -15.34 1.08
N SER A 41 3.47 -15.70 2.02
CA SER A 41 4.37 -14.75 2.65
C SER A 41 5.66 -14.60 1.84
N ASP A 42 5.73 -13.58 1.01
CA ASP A 42 6.85 -13.32 0.11
C ASP A 42 7.49 -11.98 0.37
N GLY A 43 8.40 -11.90 1.35
CA GLY A 43 9.27 -10.74 1.49
C GLY A 43 8.59 -9.38 1.55
N GLY A 44 7.32 -9.33 1.92
CA GLY A 44 6.60 -8.10 2.17
C GLY A 44 6.10 -7.36 0.93
N ILE A 45 6.21 -7.93 -0.27
CA ILE A 45 5.72 -7.27 -1.48
C ILE A 45 4.33 -7.80 -1.85
N ASP A 46 3.35 -6.91 -1.88
CA ASP A 46 1.98 -7.26 -2.29
C ASP A 46 1.68 -6.88 -3.74
N GLY A 47 2.47 -5.99 -4.31
CA GLY A 47 2.32 -5.60 -5.69
C GLY A 47 3.50 -4.78 -6.21
N TYR A 48 3.61 -4.71 -7.53
CA TYR A 48 4.69 -3.95 -8.16
C TYR A 48 4.28 -3.53 -9.56
N ALA A 49 4.98 -2.53 -10.09
CA ALA A 49 4.88 -2.16 -11.50
C ALA A 49 6.16 -1.45 -11.93
N LYS A 50 6.46 -1.55 -13.22
CA LYS A 50 7.52 -0.77 -13.82
C LYS A 50 6.90 0.05 -14.95
N ILE A 51 6.95 1.38 -14.82
CA ILE A 51 6.33 2.30 -15.77
C ILE A 51 7.39 3.31 -16.19
N ASN A 52 7.80 3.27 -17.45
CA ASN A 52 8.90 4.10 -17.95
C ASN A 52 10.15 3.85 -17.10
N HIS A 53 10.63 4.86 -16.36
CA HIS A 53 11.80 4.74 -15.50
C HIS A 53 11.44 4.53 -14.02
N ASP A 54 10.14 4.50 -13.71
CA ASP A 54 9.67 4.35 -12.33
C ASP A 54 9.43 2.89 -12.02
N ILE A 55 9.87 2.47 -10.84
CA ILE A 55 9.58 1.16 -10.27
C ILE A 55 8.76 1.39 -9.02
N ILE A 56 7.54 0.84 -9.01
CA ILE A 56 6.58 1.02 -7.94
C ILE A 56 6.54 -0.23 -7.08
N TYR A 57 6.66 -0.03 -5.78
CA TYR A 57 6.55 -1.07 -4.76
C TYR A 57 5.28 -0.83 -3.96
N PHE A 58 4.50 -1.88 -3.71
CA PHE A 58 3.29 -1.78 -2.91
C PHE A 58 3.30 -2.81 -1.79
N GLN A 59 2.97 -2.38 -0.59
CA GLN A 59 2.82 -3.23 0.58
C GLN A 59 1.56 -2.84 1.33
N SER A 60 0.79 -3.83 1.78
CA SER A 60 -0.35 -3.61 2.65
C SER A 60 -0.08 -4.18 4.04
N LYS A 61 -0.62 -3.50 5.05
CA LYS A 61 -0.61 -3.96 6.44
C LYS A 61 -1.97 -3.61 7.03
N LEU A 62 -2.91 -4.53 6.87
CA LEU A 62 -4.33 -4.28 7.18
C LEU A 62 -4.66 -4.63 8.64
N SER A 63 -3.82 -4.21 9.58
CA SER A 63 -4.00 -4.52 10.99
C SER A 63 -4.94 -3.54 11.66
N GLN A 64 -5.48 -3.96 12.82
CA GLN A 64 -6.31 -3.11 13.67
C GLN A 64 -5.52 -1.95 14.25
N ASN A 65 -4.22 -2.16 14.46
CA ASN A 65 -3.38 -1.18 15.13
C ASN A 65 -2.86 -0.14 14.13
N ILE A 66 -2.76 1.10 14.59
CA ILE A 66 -2.09 2.15 13.86
C ILE A 66 -0.60 1.79 13.77
N LEU A 67 -0.02 1.93 12.59
CA LEU A 67 1.37 1.55 12.36
C LEU A 67 2.33 2.56 13.00
N ASP A 68 3.24 2.06 13.82
CA ASP A 68 4.24 2.88 14.49
C ASP A 68 5.58 2.91 13.75
N ALA A 69 6.55 3.62 14.30
CA ALA A 69 7.85 3.82 13.67
C ALA A 69 8.62 2.53 13.40
N SER A 70 8.30 1.42 14.06
CA SER A 70 9.01 0.16 13.88
C SER A 70 8.84 -0.43 12.47
N TYR A 71 7.84 0.00 11.73
CA TYR A 71 7.57 -0.50 10.36
C TYR A 71 8.31 0.27 9.27
N THR A 72 8.94 1.40 9.60
CA THR A 72 9.54 2.29 8.58
C THR A 72 10.80 1.73 7.95
N ALA A 73 11.66 1.10 8.75
CA ALA A 73 12.91 0.55 8.24
C ALA A 73 12.66 -0.59 7.23
N ASP A 74 11.67 -1.44 7.51
CA ASP A 74 11.30 -2.51 6.60
C ASP A 74 10.76 -1.97 5.28
N LEU A 75 9.94 -0.94 5.33
CA LEU A 75 9.40 -0.32 4.11
C LEU A 75 10.53 0.22 3.22
N ILE A 76 11.41 1.02 3.79
CA ILE A 76 12.55 1.60 3.05
C ILE A 76 13.48 0.49 2.56
N GLY A 77 13.81 -0.48 3.42
CA GLY A 77 14.68 -1.59 3.07
C GLY A 77 14.13 -2.43 1.92
N ASN A 78 12.85 -2.73 1.96
CA ASN A 78 12.19 -3.49 0.90
C ASN A 78 12.17 -2.72 -0.42
N MET A 79 11.92 -1.41 -0.37
CA MET A 79 11.99 -0.57 -1.56
C MET A 79 13.39 -0.61 -2.19
N MET A 80 14.41 -0.54 -1.37
CA MET A 80 15.81 -0.60 -1.86
C MET A 80 16.12 -1.97 -2.46
N ILE A 81 15.70 -3.05 -1.83
CA ILE A 81 15.91 -4.41 -2.33
C ILE A 81 15.24 -4.58 -3.71
N HIS A 82 14.05 -4.04 -3.88
CA HIS A 82 13.31 -4.12 -5.15
C HIS A 82 13.67 -3.00 -6.12
N GLU A 83 14.64 -2.16 -5.79
CA GLU A 83 15.08 -1.02 -6.61
C GLU A 83 13.94 -0.06 -6.95
N ALA A 84 12.97 0.08 -6.05
CA ALA A 84 11.81 0.94 -6.24
C ALA A 84 12.13 2.39 -5.86
N ASN A 85 11.61 3.31 -6.64
CA ASN A 85 11.69 4.75 -6.35
C ASN A 85 10.34 5.32 -5.88
N ILE A 86 9.24 4.61 -6.14
CA ILE A 86 7.91 4.97 -5.66
C ILE A 86 7.39 3.85 -4.78
N GLY A 87 7.00 4.19 -3.56
CA GLY A 87 6.40 3.25 -2.61
C GLY A 87 4.97 3.65 -2.30
N ILE A 88 4.10 2.65 -2.27
CA ILE A 88 2.72 2.81 -1.80
C ILE A 88 2.55 1.86 -0.62
N MET A 89 2.19 2.40 0.53
CA MET A 89 1.83 1.57 1.68
C MET A 89 0.36 1.77 2.02
N LEU A 90 -0.34 0.68 2.26
CA LEU A 90 -1.74 0.69 2.64
C LEU A 90 -1.89 0.11 4.04
N ALA A 91 -2.27 0.96 4.98
CA ALA A 91 -2.54 0.55 6.36
C ALA A 91 -4.03 0.36 6.58
N GLY A 92 -4.37 -0.52 7.53
CA GLY A 92 -5.77 -0.68 7.93
C GLY A 92 -6.31 0.54 8.63
N ALA A 93 -5.58 1.04 9.63
CA ALA A 93 -6.04 2.09 10.52
C ALA A 93 -5.25 3.41 10.42
N GLY A 94 -4.11 3.41 9.77
CA GLY A 94 -3.30 4.62 9.60
C GLY A 94 -1.92 4.53 10.24
N TYR A 95 -1.31 5.69 10.48
CA TYR A 95 0.10 5.81 10.87
C TYR A 95 0.25 6.78 12.02
N THR A 96 1.18 6.48 12.94
CA THR A 96 1.52 7.41 14.02
C THR A 96 2.37 8.57 13.49
N ASP A 97 2.45 9.65 14.25
CA ASP A 97 3.38 10.76 13.94
C ASP A 97 4.82 10.27 13.97
N GLY A 98 5.15 9.35 14.86
CA GLY A 98 6.47 8.73 14.93
C GLY A 98 6.84 7.97 13.66
N PHE A 99 5.86 7.27 13.06
CA PHE A 99 6.06 6.63 11.76
C PHE A 99 6.44 7.66 10.70
N ARG A 100 5.63 8.72 10.57
CA ARG A 100 5.86 9.75 9.54
C ARG A 100 7.19 10.45 9.72
N SER A 101 7.53 10.78 10.96
CA SER A 101 8.78 11.47 11.30
C SER A 101 9.99 10.59 10.97
N ARG A 102 9.97 9.32 11.36
CA ARG A 102 11.07 8.39 11.09
C ARG A 102 11.20 8.09 9.58
N LEU A 103 10.08 7.98 8.88
CA LEU A 103 10.09 7.77 7.44
C LEU A 103 10.75 8.94 6.72
N ASN A 104 10.37 10.17 7.07
CA ASN A 104 10.96 11.36 6.47
C ASN A 104 12.45 11.45 6.71
N LYS A 105 12.89 11.11 7.92
CA LYS A 105 14.32 11.07 8.25
C LYS A 105 15.06 10.05 7.40
N GLY A 106 14.47 8.89 7.19
CA GLY A 106 15.05 7.84 6.33
C GLY A 106 15.15 8.28 4.87
N ILE A 107 14.10 8.88 4.34
CA ILE A 107 14.04 9.35 2.94
C ILE A 107 15.11 10.44 2.71
N GLN A 108 15.33 11.31 3.68
CA GLN A 108 16.30 12.43 3.59
C GLN A 108 17.72 11.99 3.89
N SER A 109 17.96 10.71 4.22
CA SER A 109 19.29 10.22 4.54
C SER A 109 20.23 10.35 3.35
N LYS A 110 21.45 10.83 3.59
CA LYS A 110 22.49 10.92 2.56
C LYS A 110 22.97 9.55 2.08
N GLN A 111 22.65 8.50 2.82
CA GLN A 111 22.98 7.12 2.44
C GLN A 111 22.06 6.56 1.35
N ILE A 112 20.93 7.22 1.11
CA ILE A 112 20.00 6.84 0.06
C ILE A 112 20.30 7.70 -1.16
N ASN A 113 20.89 7.09 -2.18
CA ASN A 113 21.28 7.80 -3.41
C ASN A 113 20.12 8.04 -4.36
N THR A 114 19.02 7.32 -4.20
CA THR A 114 17.83 7.45 -5.03
C THR A 114 16.79 8.28 -4.30
N GLN A 115 16.18 9.23 -4.98
CA GLN A 115 15.09 9.99 -4.40
C GLN A 115 13.86 9.10 -4.29
N LEU A 116 13.45 8.79 -3.07
CA LEU A 116 12.28 7.97 -2.82
C LEU A 116 11.04 8.85 -2.67
N LYS A 117 9.93 8.40 -3.26
CA LYS A 117 8.63 9.01 -3.10
C LYS A 117 7.70 7.96 -2.52
N ILE A 118 7.11 8.24 -1.35
CA ILE A 118 6.28 7.27 -0.65
C ILE A 118 4.92 7.88 -0.36
N HIS A 119 3.87 7.15 -0.73
CA HIS A 119 2.49 7.48 -0.42
C HIS A 119 2.00 6.58 0.70
N LEU A 120 1.53 7.19 1.77
CA LEU A 120 0.97 6.48 2.92
C LEU A 120 -0.55 6.56 2.85
N LEU A 121 -1.18 5.45 2.54
CA LEU A 121 -2.63 5.33 2.42
C LEU A 121 -3.20 4.53 3.58
N SER A 122 -4.42 4.86 3.97
CA SER A 122 -5.24 4.01 4.82
C SER A 122 -6.42 3.47 4.01
N LEU A 123 -7.11 2.45 4.55
CA LEU A 123 -8.34 1.96 3.92
C LEU A 123 -9.38 3.07 3.78
N GLU A 124 -9.46 3.96 4.77
CA GLU A 124 -10.36 5.11 4.71
C GLU A 124 -10.04 6.01 3.52
N ASP A 125 -8.75 6.22 3.24
CA ASP A 125 -8.33 7.02 2.09
C ASP A 125 -8.79 6.40 0.77
N VAL A 126 -8.66 5.09 0.63
CA VAL A 126 -9.05 4.38 -0.59
C VAL A 126 -10.57 4.44 -0.80
N PHE A 127 -11.34 4.07 0.22
CA PHE A 127 -12.80 4.03 0.10
C PHE A 127 -13.41 5.42 0.04
N GLY A 128 -12.83 6.39 0.72
CA GLY A 128 -13.32 7.77 0.74
C GLY A 128 -12.78 8.62 -0.42
N GLU A 129 -11.87 8.07 -1.22
CA GLU A 129 -11.23 8.80 -2.31
C GLU A 129 -10.72 10.16 -1.86
N THR A 130 -9.98 10.17 -0.74
CA THR A 130 -9.43 11.40 -0.16
C THR A 130 -8.39 12.04 -1.07
N GLU A 131 -8.02 13.29 -0.75
CA GLU A 131 -6.95 13.98 -1.48
C GLU A 131 -5.64 13.20 -1.45
N ILE A 132 -5.36 12.51 -0.34
CA ILE A 132 -4.17 11.67 -0.19
C ILE A 132 -4.21 10.53 -1.23
N PHE A 133 -5.36 9.88 -1.38
CA PHE A 133 -5.55 8.82 -2.37
C PHE A 133 -5.45 9.36 -3.80
N ILE A 134 -6.13 10.48 -4.08
CA ILE A 134 -6.10 11.09 -5.42
C ILE A 134 -4.66 11.46 -5.81
N LYS A 135 -3.89 12.01 -4.88
CA LYS A 135 -2.50 12.35 -5.13
C LYS A 135 -1.65 11.11 -5.44
N ALA A 136 -1.88 10.02 -4.71
CA ALA A 136 -1.17 8.76 -4.95
C ALA A 136 -1.48 8.19 -6.34
N THR A 137 -2.73 8.30 -6.79
CA THR A 137 -3.13 7.77 -8.11
C THR A 137 -2.43 8.47 -9.27
N GLN A 138 -1.91 9.66 -9.07
CA GLN A 138 -1.15 10.37 -10.12
C GLN A 138 0.17 9.67 -10.45
N ASP A 139 0.70 8.88 -9.52
CA ASP A 139 1.93 8.11 -9.73
C ASP A 139 1.64 6.65 -10.09
N LEU A 140 0.39 6.27 -10.21
CA LEU A 140 -0.05 4.89 -10.46
C LEU A 140 -0.56 4.72 -11.90
N PRO A 141 -0.60 3.47 -12.40
CA PRO A 141 -1.36 3.17 -13.61
C PRO A 141 -2.85 3.45 -13.43
N LEU A 142 -3.63 3.24 -14.49
CA LEU A 142 -5.08 3.37 -14.39
C LEU A 142 -5.63 2.35 -13.39
N LEU A 143 -6.55 2.79 -12.55
CA LEU A 143 -7.24 1.91 -11.63
C LEU A 143 -8.05 0.87 -12.41
N ARG A 144 -8.10 -0.36 -11.88
CA ARG A 144 -8.82 -1.46 -12.52
C ARG A 144 -10.14 -1.72 -11.82
N ASN A 145 -11.16 -2.01 -12.60
CA ASN A 145 -12.41 -2.51 -12.07
C ASN A 145 -12.31 -4.03 -11.94
N LEU A 146 -12.35 -4.54 -10.72
CA LEU A 146 -12.21 -5.97 -10.43
C LEU A 146 -13.55 -6.67 -10.22
N SER A 147 -14.67 -6.02 -10.53
CA SER A 147 -15.99 -6.62 -10.42
C SER A 147 -16.25 -7.63 -11.54
N ASN A 148 -17.37 -8.35 -11.42
CA ASN A 148 -17.84 -9.29 -12.45
C ASN A 148 -16.83 -10.38 -12.84
N GLY A 149 -16.11 -10.91 -11.84
CA GLY A 149 -15.17 -12.00 -12.05
C GLY A 149 -13.79 -11.57 -12.55
N ALA A 150 -13.55 -10.29 -12.77
CA ALA A 150 -12.27 -9.80 -13.28
C ALA A 150 -11.08 -10.13 -12.37
N TRP A 151 -11.31 -10.33 -11.07
CA TRP A 151 -10.26 -10.72 -10.12
C TRP A 151 -9.71 -12.13 -10.39
N ALA A 152 -10.50 -13.01 -11.02
CA ALA A 152 -10.13 -14.42 -11.17
C ALA A 152 -8.78 -14.62 -11.88
N LYS A 153 -8.42 -13.75 -12.82
CA LYS A 153 -7.15 -13.89 -13.56
C LYS A 153 -5.91 -13.59 -12.72
N TYR A 154 -6.07 -13.02 -11.53
CA TYR A 154 -4.95 -12.70 -10.64
C TYR A 154 -4.77 -13.71 -9.50
N LYS A 155 -5.71 -14.62 -9.34
CA LYS A 155 -5.65 -15.62 -8.27
C LYS A 155 -4.53 -16.64 -8.47
#